data_68d6735baecccfcf0d649d9bc4bf69eb
#
_entry.id   68d6735baecccfcf0d649d9bc4bf69eb
#
_cell.length_a   1.000
_cell.length_b   1.000
_cell.length_c   1.000
_cell.angle_alpha   90.00
_cell.angle_beta   90.00
_cell.angle_gamma   90.00
#
_symmetry.space_group_name_H-M   'P 1'
#
loop_
_entity.id
_entity.type
_entity.pdbx_description
1 polymer ?
#
loop_
_entity_poly.entity_id
_entity_poly.type
_entity_poly.pdbx_seq_one_letter_code
_entity_poly.pdbx_strand_id
1 'polypeptide(L)'
;EILEYSSRYKERLKKLVFVGGSNKMPVHPDLIELAQSGHSDAVKLMMKWGYEGSKKFIGGNPVEKIIQSPRDISEILAVDLNACNNYSNGSEAAKVIDLPSMLIFGELDKMVNLEAGKKFSNLIKNSTTHVIKGCGHMIMIEKAFEMREKILEFLNK
;
A
#
# COMPACT_ATOMS: atom_id res chain seq x y z
N GLU A 1 1.87 -6.31 7.80
CA GLU A 1 0.98 -7.18 8.60
C GLU A 1 0.46 -8.36 7.78
N ILE A 2 -0.25 -8.16 6.65
CA ILE A 2 -0.81 -9.24 5.81
C ILE A 2 0.25 -10.28 5.43
N LEU A 3 1.46 -9.84 5.04
CA LEU A 3 2.54 -10.70 4.62
C LEU A 3 3.01 -11.63 5.74
N GLU A 4 3.19 -11.10 6.96
CA GLU A 4 3.54 -11.89 8.13
C GLU A 4 2.40 -12.82 8.56
N TYR A 5 1.17 -12.34 8.53
CA TYR A 5 0.03 -13.17 8.88
C TYR A 5 -0.11 -14.37 7.92
N SER A 6 -0.04 -14.11 6.62
CA SER A 6 -0.18 -15.15 5.60
C SER A 6 0.97 -16.15 5.58
N SER A 7 2.18 -15.75 5.97
CA SER A 7 3.31 -16.69 6.10
C SER A 7 3.17 -17.64 7.29
N ARG A 8 2.46 -17.23 8.34
CA ARG A 8 2.31 -18.00 9.60
C ARG A 8 1.01 -18.78 9.71
N TYR A 9 -0.07 -18.29 9.09
CA TYR A 9 -1.44 -18.80 9.27
C TYR A 9 -2.12 -19.06 7.92
N LYS A 10 -1.38 -19.61 6.96
CA LYS A 10 -1.87 -19.83 5.60
C LYS A 10 -3.11 -20.74 5.54
N GLU A 11 -3.25 -21.67 6.50
CA GLU A 11 -4.40 -22.57 6.60
C GLU A 11 -5.72 -21.84 6.89
N ARG A 12 -5.68 -20.60 7.34
CA ARG A 12 -6.85 -19.74 7.57
C ARG A 12 -7.25 -18.90 6.35
N LEU A 13 -6.49 -18.99 5.27
CA LEU A 13 -6.62 -18.11 4.12
C LEU A 13 -6.90 -18.94 2.87
N LYS A 14 -7.72 -18.40 1.98
CA LYS A 14 -8.01 -19.03 0.67
C LYS A 14 -7.29 -18.28 -0.46
N LYS A 15 -7.30 -16.97 -0.42
CA LYS A 15 -6.73 -16.08 -1.44
C LYS A 15 -6.16 -14.82 -0.78
N LEU A 16 -5.21 -14.18 -1.43
CA LEU A 16 -4.59 -12.94 -0.96
C LEU A 16 -4.69 -11.84 -2.01
N VAL A 17 -4.95 -10.61 -1.56
CA VAL A 17 -4.89 -9.41 -2.40
C VAL A 17 -3.98 -8.40 -1.74
N PHE A 18 -2.92 -8.03 -2.44
CA PHE A 18 -2.00 -6.97 -2.04
C PHE A 18 -2.24 -5.74 -2.91
N VAL A 19 -2.53 -4.61 -2.31
CA VAL A 19 -2.76 -3.33 -2.99
C VAL A 19 -1.66 -2.35 -2.60
N GLY A 20 -0.82 -1.96 -3.56
CA GLY A 20 0.29 -1.03 -3.34
C GLY A 20 1.34 -1.54 -2.33
N GLY A 21 1.46 -2.86 -2.16
CA GLY A 21 2.35 -3.46 -1.17
C GLY A 21 3.74 -3.79 -1.70
N SER A 22 4.70 -3.97 -0.79
CA SER A 22 6.05 -4.45 -1.10
C SER A 22 6.59 -5.35 0.01
N ASN A 23 7.62 -6.12 -0.29
CA ASN A 23 8.37 -6.92 0.68
C ASN A 23 9.32 -6.09 1.56
N LYS A 24 9.59 -4.85 1.16
CA LYS A 24 10.33 -3.84 1.92
C LYS A 24 9.63 -2.52 1.80
N MET A 25 9.60 -1.75 2.87
CA MET A 25 8.92 -0.45 2.92
C MET A 25 9.87 0.61 3.48
N PRO A 26 10.97 0.96 2.76
CA PRO A 26 11.85 2.02 3.21
C PRO A 26 11.09 3.34 3.27
N VAL A 27 11.20 4.03 4.40
CA VAL A 27 10.54 5.31 4.63
C VAL A 27 11.56 6.44 4.51
N HIS A 28 11.18 7.52 3.85
CA HIS A 28 12.05 8.68 3.72
C HIS A 28 12.35 9.29 5.11
N PRO A 29 13.61 9.62 5.43
CA PRO A 29 13.99 10.13 6.75
C PRO A 29 13.19 11.36 7.19
N ASP A 30 12.99 12.32 6.29
CA ASP A 30 12.21 13.54 6.57
C ASP A 30 10.77 13.23 7.02
N LEU A 31 10.15 12.18 6.46
CA LEU A 31 8.81 11.78 6.85
C LEU A 31 8.79 11.21 8.27
N ILE A 32 9.81 10.42 8.63
CA ILE A 32 9.97 9.89 10.00
C ILE A 32 10.17 11.04 10.99
N GLU A 33 11.05 11.98 10.67
CA GLU A 33 11.33 13.14 11.51
C GLU A 33 10.09 14.01 11.74
N LEU A 34 9.36 14.34 10.67
CA LEU A 34 8.11 15.08 10.75
C LEU A 34 7.06 14.35 11.61
N ALA A 35 6.93 13.04 11.45
CA ALA A 35 6.00 12.25 12.25
C ALA A 35 6.41 12.21 13.74
N GLN A 36 7.70 12.05 14.04
CA GLN A 36 8.23 12.05 15.41
C GLN A 36 8.07 13.40 16.12
N SER A 37 8.15 14.51 15.37
CA SER A 37 7.89 15.84 15.92
C SER A 37 6.42 16.15 16.18
N GLY A 38 5.52 15.23 15.90
CA GLY A 38 4.07 15.43 16.04
C GLY A 38 3.47 16.36 14.99
N HIS A 39 4.16 16.59 13.88
CA HIS A 39 3.76 17.61 12.92
C HIS A 39 2.73 17.09 11.93
N SER A 40 1.58 17.76 11.82
CA SER A 40 0.50 17.41 10.87
C SER A 40 0.97 17.37 9.40
N ASP A 41 2.10 18.01 9.09
CA ASP A 41 2.71 18.01 7.76
C ASP A 41 3.24 16.65 7.32
N ALA A 42 3.51 15.72 8.26
CA ALA A 42 3.84 14.34 7.92
C ALA A 42 2.70 13.67 7.14
N VAL A 43 1.46 13.86 7.59
CA VAL A 43 0.27 13.34 6.88
C VAL A 43 0.10 14.00 5.53
N LYS A 44 0.29 15.32 5.44
CA LYS A 44 0.21 16.06 4.18
C LYS A 44 1.26 15.58 3.17
N LEU A 45 2.50 15.36 3.63
CA LEU A 45 3.59 14.89 2.80
C LEU A 45 3.32 13.46 2.28
N MET A 46 2.87 12.57 3.15
CA MET A 46 2.49 11.20 2.80
C MET A 46 1.35 11.19 1.76
N MET A 47 0.32 12.01 1.95
CA MET A 47 -0.78 12.14 0.99
C MET A 47 -0.32 12.72 -0.35
N LYS A 48 0.57 13.71 -0.34
CA LYS A 48 1.15 14.30 -1.55
C LYS A 48 1.95 13.28 -2.38
N TRP A 49 2.65 12.37 -1.72
CA TRP A 49 3.38 11.31 -2.43
C TRP A 49 2.49 10.14 -2.85
N GLY A 50 1.49 9.82 -2.05
CA GLY A 50 0.59 8.70 -2.31
C GLY A 50 -0.48 8.97 -3.36
N TYR A 51 -0.80 10.24 -3.62
CA TYR A 51 -1.89 10.63 -4.51
C TYR A 51 -1.37 11.27 -5.79
N GLU A 52 -1.77 10.75 -6.96
CA GLU A 52 -1.34 11.28 -8.26
C GLU A 52 -1.88 12.68 -8.52
N GLY A 53 -3.08 13.00 -8.01
CA GLY A 53 -3.60 14.38 -7.95
C GLY A 53 -4.34 14.88 -9.19
N SER A 54 -4.38 14.14 -10.28
CA SER A 54 -5.05 14.57 -11.53
C SER A 54 -6.58 14.46 -11.47
N LYS A 55 -7.10 13.64 -10.56
CA LYS A 55 -8.53 13.36 -10.48
C LYS A 55 -9.29 14.41 -9.66
N LYS A 56 -10.29 15.03 -10.29
CA LYS A 56 -11.25 15.90 -9.59
C LYS A 56 -12.40 15.08 -9.02
N PHE A 57 -12.76 15.32 -7.78
CA PHE A 57 -13.86 14.64 -7.10
C PHE A 57 -15.08 15.57 -6.96
N ILE A 58 -16.26 15.07 -7.29
CA ILE A 58 -17.52 15.75 -6.96
C ILE A 58 -17.73 15.61 -5.45
N GLY A 59 -17.97 16.70 -4.75
CA GLY A 59 -18.15 16.71 -3.29
C GLY A 59 -16.86 16.84 -2.46
N GLY A 60 -15.75 17.22 -3.12
CA GLY A 60 -14.44 17.47 -2.49
C GLY A 60 -13.49 16.29 -2.52
N ASN A 61 -12.22 16.59 -2.38
CA ASN A 61 -11.15 15.58 -2.44
C ASN A 61 -11.12 14.74 -1.14
N PRO A 62 -11.26 13.41 -1.20
CA PRO A 62 -11.18 12.54 -0.03
C PRO A 62 -9.85 12.65 0.72
N VAL A 63 -8.76 12.92 0.01
CA VAL A 63 -7.42 13.11 0.59
C VAL A 63 -7.37 14.37 1.45
N GLU A 64 -7.96 15.46 1.00
CA GLU A 64 -8.07 16.71 1.79
C GLU A 64 -8.87 16.50 3.07
N LYS A 65 -9.93 15.69 3.01
CA LYS A 65 -10.72 15.35 4.20
C LYS A 65 -9.92 14.54 5.22
N ILE A 66 -9.04 13.65 4.75
CA ILE A 66 -8.13 12.89 5.64
C ILE A 66 -7.12 13.84 6.29
N ILE A 67 -6.53 14.76 5.51
CA ILE A 67 -5.56 15.76 6.01
C ILE A 67 -6.21 16.71 7.04
N GLN A 68 -7.47 17.08 6.82
CA GLN A 68 -8.21 17.99 7.70
C GLN A 68 -8.87 17.29 8.90
N SER A 69 -8.69 15.97 9.03
CA SER A 69 -9.25 15.23 10.16
C SER A 69 -8.72 15.78 11.49
N PRO A 70 -9.58 16.04 12.47
CA PRO A 70 -9.16 16.56 13.77
C PRO A 70 -8.45 15.52 14.63
N ARG A 71 -8.32 14.28 14.17
CA ARG A 71 -7.60 13.23 14.91
C ARG A 71 -6.10 13.48 14.78
N ASP A 72 -5.48 13.72 15.91
CA ASP A 72 -4.02 13.69 15.99
C ASP A 72 -3.56 12.22 15.93
N ILE A 73 -3.01 11.85 14.77
CA ILE A 73 -2.45 10.53 14.52
C ILE A 73 -0.93 10.55 14.47
N SER A 74 -0.30 11.67 14.79
CA SER A 74 1.13 11.87 14.59
C SER A 74 1.98 10.89 15.37
N GLU A 75 1.65 10.63 16.65
CA GLU A 75 2.38 9.64 17.45
C GLU A 75 2.24 8.23 16.90
N ILE A 76 1.04 7.83 16.52
CA ILE A 76 0.77 6.51 15.90
C ILE A 76 1.50 6.41 14.57
N LEU A 77 1.47 7.45 13.75
CA LEU A 77 2.13 7.49 12.47
C LEU A 77 3.65 7.30 12.60
N ALA A 78 4.28 7.93 13.59
CA ALA A 78 5.71 7.77 13.84
C ALA A 78 6.08 6.31 14.17
N VAL A 79 5.27 5.65 14.99
CA VAL A 79 5.45 4.23 15.34
C VAL A 79 5.31 3.35 14.09
N ASP A 80 4.26 3.55 13.30
CA ASP A 80 3.99 2.77 12.10
C ASP A 80 5.07 2.96 11.02
N LEU A 81 5.52 4.19 10.78
CA LEU A 81 6.59 4.48 9.82
C LEU A 81 7.91 3.84 10.23
N ASN A 82 8.26 3.87 11.52
CA ASN A 82 9.44 3.17 12.03
C ASN A 82 9.30 1.65 11.90
N ALA A 83 8.15 1.09 12.18
CA ALA A 83 7.90 -0.34 12.00
C ALA A 83 8.03 -0.75 10.52
N CYS A 84 7.51 0.05 9.59
CA CYS A 84 7.68 -0.15 8.15
C CYS A 84 9.15 -0.11 7.75
N ASN A 85 9.88 0.92 8.18
CA ASN A 85 11.28 1.14 7.82
C ASN A 85 12.20 0.02 8.35
N ASN A 86 11.91 -0.52 9.53
CA ASN A 86 12.67 -1.59 10.16
C ASN A 86 12.24 -3.00 9.73
N TYR A 87 11.21 -3.12 8.90
CA TYR A 87 10.70 -4.42 8.46
C TYR A 87 11.67 -5.09 7.47
N SER A 88 12.27 -6.21 7.90
CA SER A 88 13.31 -6.91 7.15
C SER A 88 12.91 -8.31 6.64
N ASN A 89 11.89 -8.94 7.24
CA ASN A 89 11.51 -10.33 6.96
C ASN A 89 10.67 -10.53 5.70
N GLY A 90 10.28 -9.46 5.00
CA GLY A 90 9.26 -9.52 3.94
C GLY A 90 9.61 -10.44 2.76
N SER A 91 10.88 -10.56 2.40
CA SER A 91 11.29 -11.46 1.32
C SER A 91 11.10 -12.93 1.69
N GLU A 92 11.46 -13.31 2.90
CA GLU A 92 11.31 -14.69 3.37
C GLU A 92 9.84 -15.03 3.61
N ALA A 93 9.07 -14.12 4.17
CA ALA A 93 7.64 -14.27 4.34
C ALA A 93 6.90 -14.42 2.99
N ALA A 94 7.34 -13.71 1.95
CA ALA A 94 6.75 -13.82 0.61
C ALA A 94 6.99 -15.18 -0.05
N LYS A 95 8.20 -15.72 0.05
CA LYS A 95 8.61 -16.99 -0.57
C LYS A 95 7.83 -18.19 -0.08
N VAL A 96 7.34 -18.18 1.15
CA VAL A 96 6.57 -19.30 1.73
C VAL A 96 5.08 -19.24 1.41
N ILE A 97 4.62 -18.17 0.75
CA ILE A 97 3.22 -18.03 0.33
C ILE A 97 3.00 -18.84 -0.96
N ASP A 98 2.14 -19.84 -0.86
CA ASP A 98 1.71 -20.70 -1.96
C ASP A 98 0.23 -20.53 -2.34
N LEU A 99 -0.47 -19.63 -1.66
CA LEU A 99 -1.87 -19.31 -1.91
C LEU A 99 -2.05 -18.48 -3.20
N PRO A 100 -3.17 -18.65 -3.92
CA PRO A 100 -3.53 -17.77 -5.02
C PRO A 100 -3.49 -16.31 -4.54
N SER A 101 -2.65 -15.50 -5.17
CA SER A 101 -2.38 -14.13 -4.74
C SER A 101 -2.52 -13.16 -5.91
N MET A 102 -3.16 -12.03 -5.67
CA MET A 102 -3.23 -10.93 -6.63
C MET A 102 -2.53 -9.71 -6.06
N LEU A 103 -1.70 -9.09 -6.89
CA LEU A 103 -1.03 -7.84 -6.54
C LEU A 103 -1.49 -6.73 -7.48
N ILE A 104 -1.91 -5.60 -6.92
CA ILE A 104 -2.38 -4.44 -7.68
C ILE A 104 -1.46 -3.26 -7.39
N PHE A 105 -0.95 -2.63 -8.44
CA PHE A 105 -0.05 -1.47 -8.34
C PHE A 105 -0.57 -0.31 -9.18
N GLY A 106 -0.36 0.92 -8.71
CA GLY A 106 -0.52 2.12 -9.52
C GLY A 106 0.70 2.34 -10.41
N GLU A 107 0.48 2.69 -11.67
CA GLU A 107 1.57 2.97 -12.62
C GLU A 107 2.47 4.14 -12.16
N LEU A 108 1.86 5.14 -11.51
CA LEU A 108 2.50 6.39 -11.08
C LEU A 108 2.78 6.41 -9.56
N ASP A 109 2.76 5.25 -8.91
CA ASP A 109 3.00 5.12 -7.47
C ASP A 109 4.43 5.55 -7.13
N LYS A 110 4.55 6.59 -6.29
CA LYS A 110 5.82 7.14 -5.81
C LYS A 110 6.26 6.55 -4.47
N MET A 111 5.35 5.88 -3.75
CA MET A 111 5.65 5.25 -2.47
C MET A 111 6.17 3.82 -2.66
N VAL A 112 5.50 3.06 -3.52
CA VAL A 112 5.95 1.72 -3.94
C VAL A 112 6.09 1.72 -5.46
N ASN A 113 7.29 2.00 -5.95
CA ASN A 113 7.50 2.03 -7.39
C ASN A 113 7.21 0.67 -8.04
N LEU A 114 6.75 0.72 -9.28
CA LEU A 114 6.28 -0.46 -9.99
C LEU A 114 7.32 -1.58 -10.11
N GLU A 115 8.59 -1.23 -10.19
CA GLU A 115 9.68 -2.21 -10.27
C GLU A 115 9.84 -2.99 -8.95
N ALA A 116 9.79 -2.29 -7.82
CA ALA A 116 9.79 -2.92 -6.50
C ALA A 116 8.56 -3.83 -6.31
N GLY A 117 7.39 -3.37 -6.75
CA GLY A 117 6.16 -4.16 -6.74
C GLY A 117 6.27 -5.44 -7.59
N LYS A 118 6.82 -5.37 -8.78
CA LYS A 118 7.08 -6.55 -9.63
C LYS A 118 8.08 -7.51 -9.01
N LYS A 119 9.16 -7.01 -8.41
CA LYS A 119 10.13 -7.85 -7.68
C LYS A 119 9.45 -8.57 -6.51
N PHE A 120 8.57 -7.90 -5.79
CA PHE A 120 7.78 -8.51 -4.72
C PHE A 120 6.85 -9.60 -5.25
N SER A 121 6.11 -9.33 -6.33
CA SER A 121 5.23 -10.31 -6.96
C SER A 121 5.98 -11.60 -7.35
N ASN A 122 7.19 -11.47 -7.88
CA ASN A 122 8.01 -12.61 -8.29
C ASN A 122 8.48 -13.50 -7.12
N LEU A 123 8.39 -13.03 -5.88
CA LEU A 123 8.67 -13.85 -4.70
C LEU A 123 7.51 -14.79 -4.33
N ILE A 124 6.30 -14.48 -4.77
CA ILE A 124 5.09 -15.25 -4.43
C ILE A 124 4.76 -16.21 -5.57
N LYS A 125 4.81 -17.52 -5.30
CA LYS A 125 4.74 -18.57 -6.31
C LYS A 125 3.48 -18.51 -7.19
N ASN A 126 2.31 -18.31 -6.58
CA ASN A 126 1.00 -18.33 -7.26
C ASN A 126 0.42 -16.90 -7.35
N SER A 127 1.19 -15.98 -7.92
CA SER A 127 0.78 -14.58 -7.99
C SER A 127 0.39 -14.13 -9.39
N THR A 128 -0.56 -13.20 -9.45
CA THR A 128 -0.90 -12.41 -10.63
C THR A 128 -0.75 -10.93 -10.32
N THR A 129 -0.24 -10.17 -11.29
CA THR A 129 0.00 -8.74 -11.11
C THR A 129 -0.88 -7.93 -12.05
N HIS A 130 -1.54 -6.91 -11.49
CA HIS A 130 -2.30 -5.92 -12.24
C HIS A 130 -1.71 -4.53 -12.01
N VAL A 131 -1.48 -3.79 -13.10
CA VAL A 131 -1.01 -2.40 -13.07
C VAL A 131 -2.15 -1.50 -13.55
N ILE A 132 -2.58 -0.59 -12.68
CA ILE A 132 -3.63 0.38 -12.99
C ILE A 132 -2.98 1.66 -13.53
N LYS A 133 -3.31 2.00 -14.78
CA LYS A 133 -2.74 3.14 -15.50
C LYS A 133 -3.21 4.48 -14.92
N GLY A 134 -2.33 5.47 -14.92
CA GLY A 134 -2.61 6.82 -14.45
C GLY A 134 -3.11 6.84 -13.01
N CYS A 135 -2.50 6.06 -12.14
CA CYS A 135 -2.89 5.89 -10.75
C CYS A 135 -1.66 5.91 -9.84
N GLY A 136 -1.72 6.62 -8.73
CA GLY A 136 -0.70 6.63 -7.69
C GLY A 136 -0.88 5.48 -6.69
N HIS A 137 -0.42 5.71 -5.46
CA HIS A 137 -0.50 4.72 -4.38
C HIS A 137 -1.91 4.55 -3.82
N MET A 138 -2.71 5.62 -3.82
CA MET A 138 -4.07 5.63 -3.28
C MET A 138 -5.08 5.01 -4.25
N ILE A 139 -4.81 3.80 -4.72
CA ILE A 139 -5.58 3.09 -5.74
C ILE A 139 -7.07 3.01 -5.38
N MET A 140 -7.37 2.75 -4.10
CA MET A 140 -8.73 2.66 -3.56
C MET A 140 -9.50 4.00 -3.64
N ILE A 141 -8.80 5.12 -3.79
CA ILE A 141 -9.40 6.46 -3.97
C ILE A 141 -9.41 6.85 -5.45
N GLU A 142 -8.28 6.67 -6.12
CA GLU A 142 -8.06 7.17 -7.48
C GLU A 142 -8.76 6.32 -8.54
N LYS A 143 -8.81 5.01 -8.36
CA LYS A 143 -9.34 4.02 -9.32
C LYS A 143 -10.16 2.93 -8.63
N ALA A 144 -11.00 3.32 -7.67
CA ALA A 144 -11.79 2.40 -6.85
C ALA A 144 -12.60 1.38 -7.66
N PHE A 145 -13.24 1.83 -8.75
CA PHE A 145 -14.06 0.96 -9.59
C PHE A 145 -13.20 -0.11 -10.29
N GLU A 146 -12.12 0.31 -10.94
CA GLU A 146 -11.21 -0.60 -11.67
C GLU A 146 -10.57 -1.61 -10.71
N MET A 147 -10.11 -1.15 -9.53
CA MET A 147 -9.57 -2.02 -8.49
C MET A 147 -10.62 -3.05 -8.03
N ARG A 148 -11.85 -2.61 -7.76
CA ARG A 148 -12.94 -3.48 -7.33
C ARG A 148 -13.24 -4.56 -8.37
N GLU A 149 -13.35 -4.20 -9.64
CA GLU A 149 -13.62 -5.18 -10.73
C GLU A 149 -12.52 -6.26 -10.80
N LYS A 150 -11.24 -5.85 -10.70
CA LYS A 150 -10.13 -6.82 -10.67
C LYS A 150 -10.19 -7.77 -9.47
N ILE A 151 -10.52 -7.23 -8.28
CA ILE A 151 -10.69 -8.04 -7.07
C ILE A 151 -11.83 -9.03 -7.25
N LEU A 152 -12.99 -8.61 -7.75
CA LEU A 152 -14.14 -9.51 -7.98
C LEU A 152 -13.83 -10.59 -9.01
N GLU A 153 -13.17 -10.25 -10.13
CA GLU A 153 -12.72 -11.24 -11.12
C GLU A 153 -11.81 -12.30 -10.50
N PHE A 154 -10.91 -11.89 -9.59
CA PHE A 154 -9.99 -12.79 -8.92
C PHE A 154 -10.69 -13.69 -7.88
N LEU A 155 -11.61 -13.12 -7.10
CA LEU A 155 -12.31 -13.87 -6.05
C LEU A 155 -13.26 -14.93 -6.62
N ASN A 156 -13.84 -14.71 -7.80
CA ASN A 156 -14.81 -15.61 -8.44
C ASN A 156 -14.16 -16.75 -9.25
N LYS A 157 -12.86 -16.77 -9.42
CA LYS A 157 -12.08 -17.87 -10.01
C LYS A 157 -11.77 -18.93 -8.95
#